data_ced93d4766ac2406a362d28061530ba7
#
_entry.id   ced93d4766ac2406a362d28061530ba7
#
_cell.length_a   1.000
_cell.length_b   1.000
_cell.length_c   1.000
_cell.angle_alpha   90.00
_cell.angle_beta   90.00
_cell.angle_gamma   90.00
#
_symmetry.space_group_name_H-M   'P 1'
#
loop_
_entity.id
_entity.type
_entity.pdbx_description
1 polymer ?
#
loop_
_entity_poly.entity_id
_entity_poly.type
_entity_poly.pdbx_seq_one_letter_code
_entity_poly.pdbx_strand_id
1 'polypeptide(L)'
;MAMKFEKKGDGVYMLDVCGYVCPHPQIYCKKSLEKIAEGEVLEMTFDNPSSAETIVQMLDQAGHELMEKKSEGGKIVFKIKKG
;
A
#
# COMPACT_ATOMS: atom_id res chain seq x y z
N MET A 1 -7.47 -11.77 11.96
CA MET A 1 -6.72 -10.68 11.35
C MET A 1 -7.66 -9.75 10.64
N ALA A 2 -7.46 -8.47 10.78
CA ALA A 2 -8.33 -7.49 10.16
C ALA A 2 -7.51 -6.48 9.37
N MET A 3 -7.85 -6.35 8.11
CA MET A 3 -7.31 -5.29 7.28
C MET A 3 -7.94 -3.97 7.72
N LYS A 4 -7.10 -2.95 7.90
CA LYS A 4 -7.58 -1.62 8.24
C LYS A 4 -7.37 -0.70 7.06
N PHE A 5 -8.44 -0.08 6.62
CA PHE A 5 -8.41 0.94 5.58
C PHE A 5 -9.11 2.17 6.11
N GLU A 6 -8.34 3.23 6.33
CA GLU A 6 -8.87 4.46 6.92
C GLU A 6 -8.40 5.68 6.16
N LYS A 7 -9.24 6.69 6.13
CA LYS A 7 -8.87 7.99 5.58
C LYS A 7 -8.11 8.76 6.66
N LYS A 8 -6.86 9.09 6.38
CA LYS A 8 -5.98 9.74 7.33
C LYS A 8 -6.05 11.27 7.27
N GLY A 9 -6.43 11.82 6.12
CA GLY A 9 -6.53 13.26 5.92
C GLY A 9 -6.99 13.54 4.51
N ASP A 10 -6.94 14.81 4.12
CA ASP A 10 -7.34 15.18 2.76
C ASP A 10 -6.40 14.57 1.73
N GLY A 11 -6.93 13.65 0.96
CA GLY A 11 -6.18 12.98 -0.07
C GLY A 11 -5.17 11.95 0.41
N VAL A 12 -5.21 11.57 1.70
CA VAL A 12 -4.31 10.57 2.26
C VAL A 12 -5.13 9.47 2.93
N TYR A 13 -4.81 8.23 2.57
CA TYR A 13 -5.47 7.05 3.12
C TYR A 13 -4.42 6.11 3.72
N MET A 14 -4.83 5.34 4.70
CA MET A 14 -3.95 4.38 5.36
C MET A 14 -4.49 2.97 5.18
N LEU A 15 -3.63 2.05 4.78
CA LEU A 15 -3.95 0.64 4.66
C LEU A 15 -2.98 -0.16 5.52
N ASP A 16 -3.51 -0.89 6.49
CA ASP A 16 -2.71 -1.74 7.36
C ASP A 16 -3.03 -3.21 7.07
N VAL A 17 -2.05 -3.92 6.55
CA VAL A 17 -2.18 -5.34 6.23
C VAL A 17 -1.09 -6.16 6.93
N CYS A 18 -0.65 -5.71 8.09
CA CYS A 18 0.29 -6.47 8.90
C CYS A 18 -0.30 -7.82 9.30
N GLY A 19 0.52 -8.85 9.26
CA GLY A 19 0.08 -10.20 9.55
C GLY A 19 -0.43 -10.98 8.34
N TYR A 20 -0.61 -10.32 7.21
CA TYR A 20 -0.96 -10.99 5.97
C TYR A 20 0.29 -11.38 5.19
N VAL A 21 0.19 -12.45 4.44
CA VAL A 21 1.28 -12.93 3.58
C VAL A 21 0.84 -12.87 2.12
N CYS A 22 1.83 -12.86 1.22
CA CYS A 22 1.57 -12.87 -0.22
C CYS A 22 0.60 -13.99 -0.59
N PRO A 23 -0.40 -13.74 -1.46
CA PRO A 23 -0.60 -12.54 -2.27
C PRO A 23 -1.53 -11.49 -1.65
N HIS A 24 -1.95 -11.67 -0.40
CA HIS A 24 -2.96 -10.83 0.22
C HIS A 24 -2.60 -9.34 0.28
N PRO A 25 -1.38 -8.95 0.71
CA PRO A 25 -1.05 -7.52 0.76
C PRO A 25 -1.19 -6.83 -0.58
N GLN A 26 -0.74 -7.47 -1.66
CA GLN A 26 -0.83 -6.86 -2.99
C GLN A 26 -2.26 -6.75 -3.48
N ILE A 27 -3.10 -7.73 -3.16
CA ILE A 27 -4.52 -7.69 -3.52
C ILE A 27 -5.23 -6.54 -2.81
N TYR A 28 -4.99 -6.41 -1.51
CA TYR A 28 -5.59 -5.33 -0.72
C TYR A 28 -5.09 -3.97 -1.15
N CYS A 29 -3.80 -3.87 -1.49
CA CYS A 29 -3.24 -2.63 -2.01
C CYS A 29 -3.94 -2.20 -3.30
N LYS A 30 -4.11 -3.13 -4.23
CA LYS A 30 -4.78 -2.85 -5.49
C LYS A 30 -6.22 -2.41 -5.27
N LYS A 31 -6.96 -3.11 -4.41
CA LYS A 31 -8.35 -2.77 -4.12
C LYS A 31 -8.47 -1.41 -3.45
N SER A 32 -7.55 -1.08 -2.56
CA SER A 32 -7.54 0.20 -1.89
C SER A 32 -7.27 1.34 -2.87
N LEU A 33 -6.34 1.13 -3.80
CA LEU A 33 -6.03 2.12 -4.82
C LEU A 33 -7.23 2.38 -5.74
N GLU A 34 -8.05 1.37 -5.97
CA GLU A 34 -9.27 1.54 -6.77
C GLU A 34 -10.33 2.39 -6.06
N LYS A 35 -10.27 2.45 -4.73
CA LYS A 35 -11.23 3.21 -3.93
C LYS A 35 -10.88 4.67 -3.77
N ILE A 36 -9.64 5.05 -4.02
CA ILE A 36 -9.19 6.43 -3.89
C ILE A 36 -9.15 7.10 -5.25
N ALA A 37 -9.14 8.44 -5.26
CA ALA A 37 -9.14 9.21 -6.49
C ALA A 37 -7.72 9.43 -6.99
N GLU A 38 -7.59 9.74 -8.28
CA GLU A 38 -6.30 10.06 -8.87
C GLU A 38 -5.64 11.24 -8.14
N GLY A 39 -4.37 11.10 -7.88
CA GLY A 39 -3.60 12.12 -7.16
C GLY A 39 -3.63 11.96 -5.66
N GLU A 40 -4.49 11.10 -5.14
CA GLU A 40 -4.51 10.81 -3.70
C GLU A 40 -3.41 9.82 -3.34
N VAL A 41 -3.02 9.84 -2.07
CA VAL A 41 -1.91 9.04 -1.57
C VAL A 41 -2.42 7.93 -0.66
N LEU A 42 -1.89 6.74 -0.84
CA LEU A 42 -2.17 5.59 0.02
C LEU A 42 -0.92 5.24 0.81
N GLU A 43 -1.00 5.26 2.14
CA GLU A 43 0.06 4.77 2.99
C GLU A 43 -0.24 3.32 3.34
N MET A 44 0.52 2.41 2.79
CA MET A 44 0.36 0.99 3.03
C MET A 44 1.40 0.50 4.01
N THR A 45 0.96 -0.16 5.08
CA THR A 45 1.85 -0.74 6.08
C THR A 45 1.71 -2.26 6.03
N PHE A 46 2.81 -2.96 5.93
CA PHE A 46 2.83 -4.42 5.92
C PHE A 46 4.13 -4.92 6.54
N ASP A 47 4.13 -6.19 6.94
CA ASP A 47 5.28 -6.78 7.61
C ASP A 47 5.90 -7.96 6.86
N ASN A 48 5.53 -8.14 5.60
CA ASN A 48 6.07 -9.21 4.77
C ASN A 48 7.00 -8.64 3.69
N PRO A 49 8.33 -8.72 3.90
CA PRO A 49 9.28 -8.17 2.93
C PRO A 49 9.19 -8.80 1.55
N SER A 50 8.75 -10.04 1.47
CA SER A 50 8.60 -10.74 0.19
C SER A 50 7.57 -10.08 -0.72
N SER A 51 6.59 -9.41 -0.15
CA SER A 51 5.55 -8.73 -0.92
C SER A 51 6.01 -7.39 -1.48
N ALA A 52 7.08 -6.82 -0.95
CA ALA A 52 7.52 -5.48 -1.33
C ALA A 52 7.82 -5.36 -2.82
N GLU A 53 8.63 -6.26 -3.35
CA GLU A 53 8.98 -6.22 -4.77
C GLU A 53 7.77 -6.42 -5.67
N THR A 54 6.90 -7.36 -5.30
CA THR A 54 5.70 -7.64 -6.07
C THR A 54 4.78 -6.42 -6.11
N ILE A 55 4.65 -5.75 -4.99
CA ILE A 55 3.83 -4.54 -4.90
C ILE A 55 4.43 -3.43 -5.77
N VAL A 56 5.74 -3.25 -5.71
CA VAL A 56 6.40 -2.23 -6.53
C VAL A 56 6.17 -2.49 -8.02
N GLN A 57 6.32 -3.74 -8.45
CA GLN A 57 6.08 -4.11 -9.84
C GLN A 57 4.63 -3.88 -10.24
N MET A 58 3.69 -4.24 -9.37
CA MET A 58 2.27 -4.04 -9.62
C MET A 58 1.94 -2.56 -9.78
N LEU A 59 2.50 -1.72 -8.92
CA LEU A 59 2.29 -0.28 -8.99
C LEU A 59 2.82 0.31 -10.29
N ASP A 60 4.00 -0.12 -10.69
CA ASP A 60 4.61 0.33 -11.92
C ASP A 60 3.75 -0.04 -13.13
N GLN A 61 3.27 -1.27 -13.17
CA GLN A 61 2.43 -1.75 -14.25
C GLN A 61 1.07 -1.04 -14.31
N ALA A 62 0.55 -0.67 -13.15
CA ALA A 62 -0.73 0.01 -13.05
C ALA A 62 -0.64 1.52 -13.25
N GLY A 63 0.58 2.05 -13.36
CA GLY A 63 0.77 3.48 -13.58
C GLY A 63 0.72 4.32 -12.31
N HIS A 64 0.81 3.68 -11.16
CA HIS A 64 0.88 4.40 -9.89
C HIS A 64 2.32 4.75 -9.54
N GLU A 65 2.50 5.77 -8.69
CA GLU A 65 3.82 6.21 -8.31
C GLU A 65 4.11 5.85 -6.86
N LEU A 66 5.25 5.22 -6.62
CA LEU A 66 5.73 4.96 -5.26
C LEU A 66 6.51 6.19 -4.79
N MET A 67 5.91 6.98 -3.91
CA MET A 67 6.50 8.22 -3.44
C MET A 67 7.55 8.01 -2.37
N GLU A 68 7.31 7.09 -1.45
CA GLU A 68 8.20 6.86 -0.34
C GLU A 68 8.17 5.40 0.08
N LYS A 69 9.31 4.92 0.52
CA LYS A 69 9.47 3.56 1.00
C LYS A 69 10.27 3.59 2.30
N LYS A 70 9.64 3.15 3.38
CA LYS A 70 10.28 3.09 4.70
C LYS A 70 10.25 1.68 5.25
N SER A 71 11.29 1.32 5.98
CA SER A 71 11.35 0.04 6.66
C SER A 71 11.81 0.29 8.09
N GLU A 72 10.97 -0.09 9.06
CA GLU A 72 11.25 0.10 10.48
C GLU A 72 10.76 -1.09 11.28
N GLY A 73 11.62 -1.62 12.15
CA GLY A 73 11.22 -2.64 13.12
C GLY A 73 10.45 -3.82 12.55
N GLY A 74 10.83 -4.28 11.36
CA GLY A 74 10.14 -5.38 10.71
C GLY A 74 8.88 -4.99 9.96
N LYS A 75 8.52 -3.72 9.97
CA LYS A 75 7.37 -3.20 9.22
C LYS A 75 7.84 -2.35 8.05
N ILE A 76 7.08 -2.42 6.97
CA ILE A 76 7.39 -1.67 5.75
C ILE A 76 6.22 -0.75 5.44
N VAL A 77 6.51 0.51 5.16
CA VAL A 77 5.50 1.51 4.82
C VAL A 77 5.80 2.05 3.43
N PHE A 78 4.82 1.94 2.56
CA PHE A 78 4.88 2.50 1.22
C PHE A 78 3.90 3.65 1.11
N LYS A 79 4.36 4.80 0.60
CA LYS A 79 3.48 5.89 0.22
C LYS A 79 3.31 5.85 -1.28
N ILE A 80 2.09 5.62 -1.72
CA ILE A 80 1.77 5.39 -3.11
C ILE A 80 0.81 6.48 -3.59
N LYS A 81 1.17 7.14 -4.67
CA LYS A 81 0.31 8.13 -5.29
C LYS A 81 -0.44 7.48 -6.44
N LYS A 82 -1.76 7.58 -6.42
CA LYS A 82 -2.57 7.01 -7.49
C LYS A 82 -2.39 7.81 -8.78
N GLY A 83 -2.00 7.10 -9.82
CA GLY A 83 -1.79 7.70 -11.13
C GLY A 83 -3.02 7.73 -12.01
#